data_26b251f624c7abd077da8009a45b3eab
#
_entry.id   26b251f624c7abd077da8009a45b3eab
#
_cell.length_a   1.000
_cell.length_b   1.000
_cell.length_c   1.000
_cell.angle_alpha   90.00
_cell.angle_beta   90.00
_cell.angle_gamma   90.00
#
_symmetry.space_group_name_H-M   'P 1'
#
loop_
_entity.id
_entity.type
_entity.pdbx_description
1 polymer ?
#
loop_
_entity_poly.entity_id
_entity_poly.type
_entity_poly.pdbx_seq_one_letter_code
_entity_poly.pdbx_strand_id
1 'polypeptide(L)'
;LLQPIEEMEDELAQAWSPVSHLNSVRNSDALRESYNACLPLLSEYSTWMGQHTALCDAYQQIATRADFDGLSTARRKTIENALRDFRLAGVSLPAAQKQRYGELRKRLSELGSKFGENVLDATNAWSRQVTREQLQGLPDTALASARQAAQQAELEDYLINLEFPSFSPVLTYCDDRTLREEVYTANSTRASELGPHAGQWDNQAIIEETLTLRQQLAELLGFTNYAELSLATKMAENPARVMDFLEQLAQQSKAQAAAEWQTLVDFARQTHGVDSLEAWDVSYYSEKLRQQRYQVSQEDIRPYLPVNRVLQGLFEVVQRLYGIEVREVSTFDSYHPDVQLFELLQDGETIARFYLDLYARAHKRGGAWMDDCRVRRETAGRLQIPVAYLVCNFTPPVADAPALLTHNELTTLFHEFGHGLHHMLTRQTVAAVSGINGVA
;
A
#
# COMPACT_ATOMS: atom_id res chain seq x y z
N LEU A 1 32.13 13.09 7.65
CA LEU A 1 32.29 12.15 6.54
C LEU A 1 30.93 11.70 5.98
N LEU A 2 29.98 11.31 6.82
CA LEU A 2 28.70 10.75 6.39
C LEU A 2 27.68 11.83 5.95
N GLN A 3 27.66 12.97 6.63
CA GLN A 3 26.71 14.04 6.39
C GLN A 3 26.60 14.51 4.91
N PRO A 4 27.71 14.73 4.16
CA PRO A 4 27.60 15.11 2.75
C PRO A 4 26.95 14.04 1.86
N ILE A 5 27.16 12.75 2.19
CA ILE A 5 26.53 11.64 1.46
C ILE A 5 25.04 11.61 1.77
N GLU A 6 24.66 11.71 3.03
CA GLU A 6 23.26 11.76 3.46
C GLU A 6 22.52 12.96 2.85
N GLU A 7 23.19 14.10 2.66
CA GLU A 7 22.62 15.27 2.00
C GLU A 7 22.33 15.02 0.52
N MET A 8 23.26 14.43 -0.22
CA MET A 8 23.08 14.07 -1.64
C MET A 8 21.99 12.98 -1.82
N GLU A 9 21.95 11.99 -0.93
CA GLU A 9 20.91 10.97 -0.95
C GLU A 9 19.52 11.56 -0.66
N ASP A 10 19.42 12.51 0.26
CA ASP A 10 18.17 13.23 0.55
C ASP A 10 17.72 14.09 -0.64
N GLU A 11 18.63 14.76 -1.33
CA GLU A 11 18.31 15.50 -2.57
C GLU A 11 17.75 14.57 -3.65
N LEU A 12 18.38 13.40 -3.84
CA LEU A 12 17.89 12.39 -4.76
C LEU A 12 16.51 11.86 -4.34
N ALA A 13 16.33 11.56 -3.05
CA ALA A 13 15.06 11.08 -2.52
C ALA A 13 13.94 12.12 -2.69
N GLN A 14 14.21 13.40 -2.42
CA GLN A 14 13.24 14.49 -2.60
C GLN A 14 12.87 14.71 -4.08
N ALA A 15 13.75 14.40 -5.02
CA ALA A 15 13.43 14.43 -6.45
C ALA A 15 12.65 13.19 -6.89
N TRP A 16 12.98 12.01 -6.36
CA TRP A 16 12.41 10.74 -6.79
C TRP A 16 11.07 10.41 -6.12
N SER A 17 10.89 10.70 -4.84
CA SER A 17 9.65 10.40 -4.09
C SER A 17 8.40 10.94 -4.79
N PRO A 18 8.35 12.21 -5.25
CA PRO A 18 7.20 12.71 -6.00
C PRO A 18 6.95 11.97 -7.33
N VAL A 19 8.01 11.58 -8.04
CA VAL A 19 7.88 10.82 -9.31
C VAL A 19 7.29 9.44 -9.05
N SER A 20 7.79 8.72 -8.04
CA SER A 20 7.28 7.41 -7.63
C SER A 20 5.84 7.50 -7.14
N HIS A 21 5.53 8.51 -6.33
CA HIS A 21 4.18 8.77 -5.86
C HIS A 21 3.21 9.03 -7.02
N LEU A 22 3.54 9.95 -7.95
CA LEU A 22 2.72 10.25 -9.11
C LEU A 22 2.53 9.05 -10.03
N ASN A 23 3.54 8.21 -10.21
CA ASN A 23 3.42 6.95 -10.94
C ASN A 23 2.39 5.99 -10.31
N SER A 24 2.21 6.06 -8.99
CA SER A 24 1.22 5.25 -8.27
C SER A 24 -0.18 5.85 -8.24
N VAL A 25 -0.33 7.19 -8.25
CA VAL A 25 -1.63 7.86 -8.02
C VAL A 25 -2.17 8.62 -9.24
N ARG A 26 -1.34 8.86 -10.25
CA ARG A 26 -1.69 9.56 -11.51
C ARG A 26 -0.89 8.98 -12.68
N ASN A 27 -0.96 7.67 -12.83
CA ASN A 27 -0.22 6.97 -13.88
C ASN A 27 -0.63 7.44 -15.29
N SER A 28 0.35 7.53 -16.18
CA SER A 28 0.16 7.79 -17.60
C SER A 28 1.31 7.15 -18.39
N ASP A 29 1.13 6.90 -19.68
CA ASP A 29 2.15 6.27 -20.52
C ASP A 29 3.47 7.06 -20.51
N ALA A 30 3.41 8.37 -20.63
CA ALA A 30 4.60 9.24 -20.62
C ALA A 30 5.33 9.24 -19.28
N LEU A 31 4.59 9.25 -18.16
CA LEU A 31 5.19 9.15 -16.83
C LEU A 31 5.80 7.77 -16.60
N ARG A 32 5.09 6.71 -16.98
CA ARG A 32 5.56 5.32 -16.89
C ARG A 32 6.85 5.10 -17.70
N GLU A 33 6.91 5.60 -18.93
CA GLU A 33 8.11 5.54 -19.76
C GLU A 33 9.31 6.20 -19.06
N SER A 34 9.12 7.42 -18.58
CA SER A 34 10.16 8.17 -17.85
C SER A 34 10.58 7.49 -16.54
N TYR A 35 9.60 6.99 -15.78
CA TYR A 35 9.82 6.25 -14.54
C TYR A 35 10.66 5.00 -14.81
N ASN A 36 10.26 4.18 -15.80
CA ASN A 36 10.97 2.94 -16.15
C ASN A 36 12.37 3.19 -16.71
N ALA A 37 12.59 4.30 -17.40
CA ALA A 37 13.93 4.69 -17.85
C ALA A 37 14.87 5.04 -16.67
N CYS A 38 14.33 5.55 -15.55
CA CYS A 38 15.13 5.89 -14.37
C CYS A 38 15.40 4.69 -13.44
N LEU A 39 14.51 3.67 -13.40
CA LEU A 39 14.66 2.53 -12.49
C LEU A 39 16.02 1.82 -12.59
N PRO A 40 16.56 1.50 -13.78
CA PRO A 40 17.89 0.89 -13.91
C PRO A 40 19.00 1.74 -13.30
N LEU A 41 18.96 3.07 -13.50
CA LEU A 41 19.95 4.00 -12.98
C LEU A 41 19.95 4.02 -11.44
N LEU A 42 18.76 4.05 -10.84
CA LEU A 42 18.59 3.99 -9.37
C LEU A 42 19.06 2.64 -8.81
N SER A 43 18.77 1.53 -9.50
CA SER A 43 19.21 0.21 -9.11
C SER A 43 20.73 0.07 -9.20
N GLU A 44 21.35 0.61 -10.25
CA GLU A 44 22.81 0.65 -10.44
C GLU A 44 23.48 1.51 -9.36
N TYR A 45 22.93 2.70 -9.09
CA TYR A 45 23.41 3.59 -8.03
C TYR A 45 23.33 2.92 -6.64
N SER A 46 22.17 2.36 -6.29
CA SER A 46 21.96 1.67 -5.01
C SER A 46 22.93 0.47 -4.85
N THR A 47 23.15 -0.28 -5.93
CA THR A 47 24.10 -1.39 -5.94
C THR A 47 25.54 -0.89 -5.75
N TRP A 48 25.93 0.15 -6.47
CA TRP A 48 27.28 0.76 -6.35
C TRP A 48 27.54 1.27 -4.94
N MET A 49 26.58 2.00 -4.35
CA MET A 49 26.67 2.49 -2.97
C MET A 49 26.77 1.34 -1.96
N GLY A 50 25.90 0.35 -2.05
CA GLY A 50 25.88 -0.80 -1.14
C GLY A 50 27.11 -1.70 -1.26
N GLN A 51 27.86 -1.64 -2.39
CA GLN A 51 29.08 -2.41 -2.62
C GLN A 51 30.36 -1.58 -2.51
N HIS A 52 30.26 -0.33 -2.06
CA HIS A 52 31.39 0.59 -1.96
C HIS A 52 32.28 0.24 -0.75
N THR A 53 33.33 -0.50 -0.99
CA THR A 53 34.21 -1.06 0.06
C THR A 53 34.82 0.02 0.97
N ALA A 54 35.36 1.11 0.40
CA ALA A 54 35.95 2.18 1.22
C ALA A 54 34.93 2.89 2.12
N LEU A 55 33.66 2.97 1.70
CA LEU A 55 32.56 3.51 2.53
C LEU A 55 32.24 2.52 3.67
N CYS A 56 32.11 1.23 3.37
CA CYS A 56 31.94 0.19 4.37
C CYS A 56 33.04 0.20 5.41
N ASP A 57 34.32 0.30 4.98
CA ASP A 57 35.48 0.38 5.86
C ASP A 57 35.43 1.63 6.77
N ALA A 58 34.94 2.76 6.26
CA ALA A 58 34.75 3.97 7.06
C ALA A 58 33.69 3.77 8.15
N TYR A 59 32.57 3.11 7.85
CA TYR A 59 31.55 2.74 8.84
C TYR A 59 32.12 1.75 9.87
N GLN A 60 32.92 0.77 9.43
CA GLN A 60 33.58 -0.18 10.33
C GLN A 60 34.58 0.50 11.28
N GLN A 61 35.36 1.47 10.76
CA GLN A 61 36.23 2.27 11.60
C GLN A 61 35.48 3.05 12.67
N ILE A 62 34.32 3.62 12.33
CA ILE A 62 33.48 4.31 13.32
C ILE A 62 32.97 3.32 14.39
N ALA A 63 32.50 2.15 13.98
CA ALA A 63 31.98 1.12 14.90
C ALA A 63 33.02 0.56 15.87
N THR A 64 34.32 0.62 15.49
CA THR A 64 35.45 0.13 16.32
C THR A 64 36.14 1.21 17.16
N ARG A 65 35.68 2.46 17.11
CA ARG A 65 36.24 3.56 17.91
C ARG A 65 35.95 3.36 19.41
N ALA A 66 36.90 3.75 20.23
CA ALA A 66 36.73 3.68 21.69
C ALA A 66 35.59 4.52 22.25
N ASP A 67 35.16 5.56 21.52
CA ASP A 67 34.05 6.44 21.87
C ASP A 67 32.69 6.03 21.21
N PHE A 68 32.62 4.89 20.52
CA PHE A 68 31.39 4.43 19.84
C PHE A 68 30.20 4.29 20.79
N ASP A 69 30.42 3.71 21.96
CA ASP A 69 29.40 3.54 23.00
C ASP A 69 28.90 4.87 23.59
N GLY A 70 29.67 5.94 23.44
CA GLY A 70 29.29 7.30 23.81
C GLY A 70 28.38 8.00 22.78
N LEU A 71 28.19 7.43 21.58
CA LEU A 71 27.23 7.95 20.60
C LEU A 71 25.79 7.76 21.08
N SER A 72 24.86 8.63 20.60
CA SER A 72 23.45 8.43 20.85
C SER A 72 22.97 7.08 20.27
N THR A 73 21.91 6.51 20.85
CA THR A 73 21.31 5.26 20.37
C THR A 73 20.95 5.31 18.90
N ALA A 74 20.40 6.45 18.43
CA ALA A 74 20.08 6.66 17.02
C ALA A 74 21.32 6.56 16.11
N ARG A 75 22.43 7.22 16.48
CA ARG A 75 23.67 7.16 15.70
C ARG A 75 24.31 5.78 15.69
N ARG A 76 24.33 5.09 16.84
CA ARG A 76 24.81 3.70 16.89
C ARG A 76 23.98 2.80 15.99
N LYS A 77 22.65 2.88 16.10
CA LYS A 77 21.73 2.08 15.29
C LYS A 77 21.88 2.36 13.78
N THR A 78 22.13 3.60 13.39
CA THR A 78 22.43 3.96 11.99
C THR A 78 23.68 3.23 11.49
N ILE A 79 24.77 3.24 12.28
CA ILE A 79 26.01 2.54 11.90
C ILE A 79 25.80 1.02 11.83
N GLU A 80 25.12 0.43 12.80
CA GLU A 80 24.79 -1.00 12.81
C GLU A 80 23.96 -1.42 11.61
N ASN A 81 22.91 -0.65 11.30
CA ASN A 81 22.06 -0.89 10.13
C ASN A 81 22.86 -0.77 8.84
N ALA A 82 23.67 0.28 8.68
CA ALA A 82 24.50 0.46 7.49
C ALA A 82 25.47 -0.72 7.27
N LEU A 83 26.15 -1.19 8.32
CA LEU A 83 27.05 -2.34 8.23
C LEU A 83 26.32 -3.64 7.87
N ARG A 84 25.12 -3.85 8.41
CA ARG A 84 24.24 -4.94 7.99
C ARG A 84 23.89 -4.83 6.52
N ASP A 85 23.49 -3.64 6.07
CA ASP A 85 23.00 -3.39 4.71
C ASP A 85 24.13 -3.50 3.68
N PHE A 86 25.36 -3.06 3.98
CA PHE A 86 26.56 -3.35 3.17
C PHE A 86 26.78 -4.85 2.99
N ARG A 87 26.65 -5.64 4.06
CA ARG A 87 26.75 -7.10 3.97
C ARG A 87 25.66 -7.69 3.07
N LEU A 88 24.41 -7.23 3.22
CA LEU A 88 23.27 -7.68 2.40
C LEU A 88 23.34 -7.18 0.95
N ALA A 89 24.09 -6.11 0.68
CA ALA A 89 24.42 -5.67 -0.68
C ALA A 89 25.62 -6.41 -1.29
N GLY A 90 26.24 -7.33 -0.53
CA GLY A 90 27.34 -8.15 -1.02
C GLY A 90 28.68 -7.40 -1.14
N VAL A 91 28.95 -6.44 -0.24
CA VAL A 91 30.19 -5.63 -0.25
C VAL A 91 31.47 -6.47 -0.24
N SER A 92 31.45 -7.65 0.39
CA SER A 92 32.56 -8.56 0.48
C SER A 92 32.66 -9.62 -0.62
N LEU A 93 31.69 -9.64 -1.55
CA LEU A 93 31.67 -10.59 -2.65
C LEU A 93 32.84 -10.34 -3.62
N PRO A 94 33.38 -11.41 -4.28
CA PRO A 94 34.31 -11.28 -5.40
C PRO A 94 33.66 -10.47 -6.56
N ALA A 95 34.48 -9.82 -7.37
CA ALA A 95 34.06 -8.91 -8.44
C ALA A 95 32.97 -9.51 -9.38
N ALA A 96 33.14 -10.77 -9.81
CA ALA A 96 32.16 -11.44 -10.67
C ALA A 96 30.81 -11.66 -9.96
N GLN A 97 30.82 -11.94 -8.66
CA GLN A 97 29.61 -12.10 -7.87
C GLN A 97 28.94 -10.74 -7.56
N LYS A 98 29.72 -9.68 -7.38
CA LYS A 98 29.20 -8.31 -7.28
C LYS A 98 28.47 -7.88 -8.54
N GLN A 99 29.03 -8.18 -9.71
CA GLN A 99 28.37 -7.93 -10.98
C GLN A 99 27.04 -8.71 -11.07
N ARG A 100 27.07 -10.01 -10.74
CA ARG A 100 25.86 -10.85 -10.74
C ARG A 100 24.78 -10.31 -9.80
N TYR A 101 25.15 -9.86 -8.61
CA TYR A 101 24.22 -9.20 -7.68
C TYR A 101 23.52 -7.99 -8.34
N GLY A 102 24.28 -7.11 -9.00
CA GLY A 102 23.73 -5.95 -9.69
C GLY A 102 22.74 -6.34 -10.79
N GLU A 103 23.08 -7.34 -11.62
CA GLU A 103 22.19 -7.87 -12.67
C GLU A 103 20.87 -8.41 -12.08
N LEU A 104 20.97 -9.19 -10.99
CA LEU A 104 19.78 -9.73 -10.31
C LEU A 104 18.90 -8.60 -9.73
N ARG A 105 19.48 -7.61 -9.08
CA ARG A 105 18.75 -6.48 -8.49
C ARG A 105 18.06 -5.64 -9.55
N LYS A 106 18.76 -5.32 -10.65
CA LYS A 106 18.22 -4.58 -11.78
C LYS A 106 17.02 -5.31 -12.38
N ARG A 107 17.18 -6.61 -12.67
CA ARG A 107 16.10 -7.40 -13.27
C ARG A 107 14.90 -7.54 -12.35
N LEU A 108 15.11 -7.76 -11.04
CA LEU A 108 14.01 -7.81 -10.06
C LEU A 108 13.24 -6.47 -9.97
N SER A 109 13.93 -5.34 -10.11
CA SER A 109 13.28 -4.01 -10.15
C SER A 109 12.39 -3.83 -11.39
N GLU A 110 12.89 -4.22 -12.56
CA GLU A 110 12.12 -4.20 -13.82
C GLU A 110 10.89 -5.09 -13.75
N LEU A 111 11.04 -6.32 -13.26
CA LEU A 111 9.93 -7.27 -13.09
C LEU A 111 8.88 -6.76 -12.10
N GLY A 112 9.31 -6.12 -11.01
CA GLY A 112 8.39 -5.53 -10.02
C GLY A 112 7.56 -4.39 -10.61
N SER A 113 8.18 -3.50 -11.40
CA SER A 113 7.45 -2.44 -12.12
C SER A 113 6.45 -3.03 -13.10
N LYS A 114 6.89 -3.96 -13.95
CA LYS A 114 6.04 -4.58 -14.97
C LYS A 114 4.87 -5.36 -14.38
N PHE A 115 5.10 -6.05 -13.24
CA PHE A 115 4.02 -6.72 -12.52
C PHE A 115 2.92 -5.74 -12.08
N GLY A 116 3.31 -4.62 -11.48
CA GLY A 116 2.37 -3.59 -11.03
C GLY A 116 1.62 -2.93 -12.19
N GLU A 117 2.31 -2.63 -13.28
CA GLU A 117 1.71 -2.09 -14.51
C GLU A 117 0.65 -3.03 -15.09
N ASN A 118 0.97 -4.32 -15.21
CA ASN A 118 0.04 -5.31 -15.72
C ASN A 118 -1.24 -5.40 -14.86
N VAL A 119 -1.13 -5.35 -13.54
CA VAL A 119 -2.30 -5.33 -12.65
C VAL A 119 -3.12 -4.05 -12.84
N LEU A 120 -2.47 -2.89 -12.94
CA LEU A 120 -3.16 -1.61 -13.15
C LEU A 120 -3.89 -1.59 -14.49
N ASP A 121 -3.22 -2.01 -15.56
CA ASP A 121 -3.77 -2.02 -16.92
C ASP A 121 -4.94 -3.00 -17.02
N ALA A 122 -4.80 -4.22 -16.48
CA ALA A 122 -5.89 -5.20 -16.40
C ALA A 122 -7.10 -4.69 -15.58
N THR A 123 -6.84 -3.90 -14.54
CA THR A 123 -7.90 -3.29 -13.74
C THR A 123 -8.66 -2.23 -14.52
N ASN A 124 -7.94 -1.35 -15.24
CA ASN A 124 -8.53 -0.26 -16.00
C ASN A 124 -9.23 -0.73 -17.30
N ALA A 125 -8.82 -1.86 -17.85
CA ALA A 125 -9.33 -2.35 -19.12
C ALA A 125 -10.72 -3.01 -19.03
N TRP A 126 -11.13 -3.47 -17.84
CA TRP A 126 -12.41 -4.13 -17.69
C TRP A 126 -13.49 -3.19 -17.18
N SER A 127 -14.60 -3.17 -17.90
CA SER A 127 -15.84 -2.55 -17.45
C SER A 127 -17.06 -3.27 -18.03
N ARG A 128 -18.20 -3.11 -17.38
CA ARG A 128 -19.44 -3.73 -17.76
C ARG A 128 -20.59 -2.73 -17.71
N GLN A 129 -21.18 -2.42 -18.84
CA GLN A 129 -22.46 -1.68 -18.89
C GLN A 129 -23.58 -2.61 -18.47
N VAL A 130 -24.42 -2.16 -17.55
CA VAL A 130 -25.52 -2.93 -16.95
C VAL A 130 -26.77 -2.09 -16.79
N THR A 131 -27.93 -2.76 -16.80
CA THR A 131 -29.22 -2.09 -16.59
C THR A 131 -29.55 -1.94 -15.11
N ARG A 132 -30.58 -1.15 -14.80
CA ARG A 132 -31.06 -0.99 -13.41
C ARG A 132 -31.58 -2.31 -12.82
N GLU A 133 -32.17 -3.18 -13.61
CA GLU A 133 -32.70 -4.48 -13.19
C GLU A 133 -31.56 -5.42 -12.76
N GLN A 134 -30.43 -5.44 -13.50
CA GLN A 134 -29.25 -6.23 -13.14
C GLN A 134 -28.60 -5.76 -11.84
N LEU A 135 -28.82 -4.51 -11.45
CA LEU A 135 -28.28 -3.94 -10.21
C LEU A 135 -29.29 -3.99 -9.04
N GLN A 136 -30.31 -4.86 -9.11
CA GLN A 136 -31.23 -5.04 -7.99
C GLN A 136 -30.44 -5.46 -6.73
N GLY A 137 -30.80 -4.88 -5.59
CA GLY A 137 -30.15 -5.12 -4.30
C GLY A 137 -29.01 -4.13 -3.98
N LEU A 138 -28.46 -3.41 -4.97
CA LEU A 138 -27.43 -2.41 -4.70
C LEU A 138 -27.99 -1.23 -3.90
N PRO A 139 -27.20 -0.70 -2.94
CA PRO A 139 -27.50 0.55 -2.24
C PRO A 139 -27.55 1.75 -3.19
N ASP A 140 -28.34 2.77 -2.84
CA ASP A 140 -28.50 3.99 -3.65
C ASP A 140 -27.17 4.72 -3.89
N THR A 141 -26.25 4.70 -2.93
CA THR A 141 -24.92 5.26 -3.05
C THR A 141 -24.10 4.57 -4.14
N ALA A 142 -24.13 3.24 -4.20
CA ALA A 142 -23.44 2.46 -5.23
C ALA A 142 -24.08 2.64 -6.62
N LEU A 143 -25.42 2.71 -6.68
CA LEU A 143 -26.15 3.02 -7.91
C LEU A 143 -25.79 4.41 -8.45
N ALA A 144 -25.74 5.42 -7.58
CA ALA A 144 -25.37 6.76 -7.97
C ALA A 144 -23.92 6.81 -8.52
N SER A 145 -22.98 6.10 -7.88
CA SER A 145 -21.60 5.98 -8.36
C SER A 145 -21.51 5.28 -9.72
N ALA A 146 -22.25 4.18 -9.90
CA ALA A 146 -22.27 3.45 -11.18
C ALA A 146 -22.91 4.28 -12.32
N ARG A 147 -23.93 5.10 -11.97
CA ARG A 147 -24.54 6.04 -12.92
C ARG A 147 -23.56 7.16 -13.32
N GLN A 148 -22.86 7.72 -12.35
CA GLN A 148 -21.85 8.75 -12.61
C GLN A 148 -20.70 8.21 -13.48
N ALA A 149 -20.25 6.99 -13.22
CA ALA A 149 -19.21 6.33 -14.03
C ALA A 149 -19.68 6.14 -15.49
N ALA A 150 -20.93 5.74 -15.71
CA ALA A 150 -21.51 5.65 -17.05
C ALA A 150 -21.56 7.02 -17.76
N GLN A 151 -21.99 8.06 -17.05
CA GLN A 151 -22.04 9.43 -17.59
C GLN A 151 -20.64 9.95 -17.98
N GLN A 152 -19.64 9.69 -17.17
CA GLN A 152 -18.23 10.07 -17.47
C GLN A 152 -17.68 9.33 -18.69
N ALA A 153 -18.17 8.11 -18.94
CA ALA A 153 -17.82 7.29 -20.11
C ALA A 153 -18.75 7.55 -21.33
N GLU A 154 -19.65 8.56 -21.25
CA GLU A 154 -20.64 8.88 -22.28
C GLU A 154 -21.57 7.70 -22.62
N LEU A 155 -21.86 6.85 -21.64
CA LEU A 155 -22.75 5.70 -21.76
C LEU A 155 -24.11 5.97 -21.12
N GLU A 156 -25.14 5.30 -21.66
CA GLU A 156 -26.44 5.21 -21.00
C GLU A 156 -26.40 4.18 -19.87
N ASP A 157 -27.42 4.14 -19.02
CA ASP A 157 -27.56 3.19 -17.90
C ASP A 157 -26.49 3.32 -16.81
N TYR A 158 -25.80 2.22 -16.46
CA TYR A 158 -24.86 2.11 -15.37
C TYR A 158 -23.58 1.45 -15.84
N LEU A 159 -22.44 1.81 -15.24
CA LEU A 159 -21.14 1.20 -15.54
C LEU A 159 -20.51 0.65 -14.26
N ILE A 160 -20.11 -0.62 -14.30
CA ILE A 160 -19.33 -1.29 -13.28
C ILE A 160 -17.92 -1.48 -13.80
N ASN A 161 -16.90 -1.20 -12.98
CA ASN A 161 -15.49 -1.42 -13.26
C ASN A 161 -14.82 -2.17 -12.10
N LEU A 162 -13.49 -2.41 -12.16
CA LEU A 162 -12.74 -3.13 -11.13
C LEU A 162 -12.09 -2.22 -10.07
N GLU A 163 -12.49 -0.97 -9.97
CA GLU A 163 -12.19 -0.14 -8.81
C GLU A 163 -12.97 -0.65 -7.59
N PHE A 164 -12.34 -0.64 -6.41
CA PHE A 164 -12.94 -1.23 -5.21
C PHE A 164 -14.34 -0.69 -4.89
N PRO A 165 -14.63 0.61 -4.96
CA PRO A 165 -15.96 1.14 -4.71
C PRO A 165 -17.02 0.73 -5.75
N SER A 166 -16.62 0.25 -6.92
CA SER A 166 -17.51 -0.20 -7.99
C SER A 166 -17.83 -1.70 -7.89
N PHE A 167 -16.81 -2.57 -7.83
CA PHE A 167 -17.03 -4.01 -7.82
C PHE A 167 -17.47 -4.58 -6.47
N SER A 168 -16.97 -4.01 -5.35
CA SER A 168 -17.24 -4.55 -4.02
C SER A 168 -18.74 -4.49 -3.64
N PRO A 169 -19.50 -3.42 -3.91
CA PRO A 169 -20.93 -3.41 -3.71
C PRO A 169 -21.67 -4.45 -4.54
N VAL A 170 -21.23 -4.74 -5.77
CA VAL A 170 -21.84 -5.80 -6.60
C VAL A 170 -21.71 -7.15 -5.91
N LEU A 171 -20.51 -7.51 -5.44
CA LEU A 171 -20.27 -8.79 -4.75
C LEU A 171 -21.00 -8.88 -3.40
N THR A 172 -21.30 -7.74 -2.78
CA THR A 172 -21.89 -7.70 -1.43
C THR A 172 -23.42 -7.62 -1.45
N TYR A 173 -23.98 -6.89 -2.38
CA TYR A 173 -25.41 -6.52 -2.33
C TYR A 173 -26.21 -6.94 -3.57
N CYS A 174 -25.57 -7.16 -4.74
CA CYS A 174 -26.28 -7.43 -5.96
C CYS A 174 -27.03 -8.77 -5.94
N ASP A 175 -28.34 -8.75 -6.23
CA ASP A 175 -29.16 -9.98 -6.24
C ASP A 175 -28.87 -10.85 -7.49
N ASP A 176 -28.39 -10.26 -8.59
CA ASP A 176 -28.01 -11.01 -9.81
C ASP A 176 -26.72 -11.82 -9.59
N ARG A 177 -26.89 -13.12 -9.40
CA ARG A 177 -25.77 -14.08 -9.18
C ARG A 177 -24.83 -14.15 -10.36
N THR A 178 -25.35 -14.04 -11.58
CA THR A 178 -24.53 -14.08 -12.81
C THR A 178 -23.62 -12.86 -12.90
N LEU A 179 -24.14 -11.69 -12.55
CA LEU A 179 -23.31 -10.48 -12.50
C LEU A 179 -22.24 -10.57 -11.39
N ARG A 180 -22.58 -11.14 -10.21
CA ARG A 180 -21.55 -11.39 -9.17
C ARG A 180 -20.45 -12.31 -9.66
N GLU A 181 -20.79 -13.42 -10.34
CA GLU A 181 -19.81 -14.35 -10.93
C GLU A 181 -18.92 -13.66 -11.96
N GLU A 182 -19.52 -12.88 -12.89
CA GLU A 182 -18.79 -12.13 -13.91
C GLU A 182 -17.79 -11.15 -13.28
N VAL A 183 -18.24 -10.34 -12.33
CA VAL A 183 -17.40 -9.34 -11.64
C VAL A 183 -16.32 -10.02 -10.78
N TYR A 184 -16.67 -11.06 -10.04
CA TYR A 184 -15.71 -11.84 -9.26
C TYR A 184 -14.61 -12.43 -10.14
N THR A 185 -15.01 -13.09 -11.25
CA THR A 185 -14.07 -13.68 -12.19
C THR A 185 -13.16 -12.62 -12.79
N ALA A 186 -13.71 -11.52 -13.27
CA ALA A 186 -12.92 -10.43 -13.83
C ALA A 186 -11.91 -9.86 -12.82
N ASN A 187 -12.33 -9.66 -11.55
CA ASN A 187 -11.47 -9.15 -10.50
C ASN A 187 -10.38 -10.15 -10.08
N SER A 188 -10.74 -11.43 -9.91
CA SER A 188 -9.84 -12.45 -9.35
C SER A 188 -8.82 -12.97 -10.36
N THR A 189 -9.10 -12.83 -11.66
CA THR A 189 -8.24 -13.30 -12.76
C THR A 189 -7.48 -12.17 -13.45
N ARG A 190 -7.44 -10.98 -12.85
CA ARG A 190 -6.65 -9.86 -13.41
C ARG A 190 -5.18 -10.24 -13.55
N ALA A 191 -4.60 -9.83 -14.66
CA ALA A 191 -3.19 -10.07 -14.98
C ALA A 191 -2.77 -11.55 -14.86
N SER A 192 -3.61 -12.44 -15.34
CA SER A 192 -3.35 -13.88 -15.38
C SER A 192 -3.69 -14.50 -16.74
N GLU A 193 -3.47 -15.79 -16.85
CA GLU A 193 -3.83 -16.63 -18.02
C GLU A 193 -5.33 -16.93 -18.12
N LEU A 194 -6.12 -16.50 -17.13
CA LEU A 194 -7.56 -16.75 -17.03
C LEU A 194 -8.40 -15.49 -17.17
N GLY A 195 -9.71 -15.66 -17.32
CA GLY A 195 -10.69 -14.58 -17.28
C GLY A 195 -10.87 -13.80 -18.57
N PRO A 196 -11.52 -12.62 -18.50
CA PRO A 196 -11.93 -11.86 -19.70
C PRO A 196 -10.77 -11.36 -20.57
N HIS A 197 -9.61 -11.12 -19.97
CA HIS A 197 -8.38 -10.65 -20.62
C HIS A 197 -7.24 -11.68 -20.52
N ALA A 198 -7.61 -12.98 -20.57
CA ALA A 198 -6.66 -14.09 -20.47
C ALA A 198 -5.41 -13.88 -21.33
N GLY A 199 -4.23 -13.91 -20.69
CA GLY A 199 -2.93 -13.78 -21.35
C GLY A 199 -2.54 -12.36 -21.81
N GLN A 200 -3.42 -11.34 -21.71
CA GLN A 200 -3.09 -9.99 -22.22
C GLN A 200 -2.10 -9.25 -21.32
N TRP A 201 -2.21 -9.38 -20.01
CA TRP A 201 -1.31 -8.79 -19.00
C TRP A 201 -0.79 -9.87 -18.04
N ASP A 202 -0.57 -11.07 -18.54
CA ASP A 202 -0.27 -12.24 -17.72
C ASP A 202 1.05 -12.08 -16.95
N ASN A 203 0.96 -12.19 -15.63
CA ASN A 203 2.08 -12.08 -14.72
C ASN A 203 2.73 -13.45 -14.38
N GLN A 204 2.26 -14.57 -14.92
CA GLN A 204 2.79 -15.88 -14.56
C GLN A 204 4.30 -15.99 -14.79
N ALA A 205 4.76 -15.64 -15.99
CA ALA A 205 6.19 -15.67 -16.31
C ALA A 205 7.01 -14.72 -15.42
N ILE A 206 6.44 -13.57 -15.08
CA ILE A 206 7.07 -12.58 -14.18
C ILE A 206 7.21 -13.17 -12.77
N ILE A 207 6.20 -13.88 -12.26
CA ILE A 207 6.24 -14.55 -10.96
C ILE A 207 7.33 -15.63 -10.94
N GLU A 208 7.35 -16.50 -11.93
CA GLU A 208 8.33 -17.61 -12.05
C GLU A 208 9.77 -17.07 -12.12
N GLU A 209 10.02 -16.07 -12.96
CA GLU A 209 11.33 -15.43 -13.06
C GLU A 209 11.71 -14.73 -11.75
N THR A 210 10.79 -13.99 -11.13
CA THR A 210 11.01 -13.32 -9.85
C THR A 210 11.40 -14.29 -8.74
N LEU A 211 10.69 -15.41 -8.61
CA LEU A 211 11.01 -16.42 -7.59
C LEU A 211 12.38 -17.05 -7.85
N THR A 212 12.71 -17.35 -9.10
CA THR A 212 14.01 -17.88 -9.50
C THR A 212 15.15 -16.91 -9.16
N LEU A 213 15.00 -15.62 -9.53
CA LEU A 213 16.02 -14.61 -9.26
C LEU A 213 16.18 -14.30 -7.76
N ARG A 214 15.09 -14.32 -7.00
CA ARG A 214 15.12 -14.17 -5.54
C ARG A 214 15.88 -15.30 -4.88
N GLN A 215 15.71 -16.55 -5.32
CA GLN A 215 16.45 -17.69 -4.82
C GLN A 215 17.95 -17.53 -5.14
N GLN A 216 18.31 -17.19 -6.38
CA GLN A 216 19.70 -16.93 -6.77
C GLN A 216 20.34 -15.81 -5.96
N LEU A 217 19.60 -14.75 -5.67
CA LEU A 217 20.08 -13.63 -4.86
C LEU A 217 20.38 -14.07 -3.42
N ALA A 218 19.49 -14.88 -2.83
CA ALA A 218 19.67 -15.42 -1.48
C ALA A 218 20.92 -16.32 -1.40
N GLU A 219 21.06 -17.27 -2.32
CA GLU A 219 22.22 -18.16 -2.40
C GLU A 219 23.54 -17.41 -2.61
N LEU A 220 23.53 -16.38 -3.47
CA LEU A 220 24.68 -15.51 -3.71
C LEU A 220 25.18 -14.82 -2.42
N LEU A 221 24.25 -14.47 -1.53
CA LEU A 221 24.51 -13.83 -0.25
C LEU A 221 24.72 -14.82 0.91
N GLY A 222 24.70 -16.14 0.63
CA GLY A 222 24.94 -17.19 1.62
C GLY A 222 23.72 -17.58 2.47
N PHE A 223 22.50 -17.23 2.04
CA PHE A 223 21.26 -17.67 2.65
C PHE A 223 20.71 -18.92 1.96
N THR A 224 20.01 -19.77 2.70
CA THR A 224 19.41 -21.00 2.14
C THR A 224 18.27 -20.70 1.17
N ASN A 225 17.51 -19.63 1.44
CA ASN A 225 16.35 -19.21 0.67
C ASN A 225 16.07 -17.71 0.85
N TYR A 226 15.18 -17.20 -0.01
CA TYR A 226 14.81 -15.79 0.02
C TYR A 226 14.06 -15.36 1.30
N ALA A 227 13.35 -16.28 1.97
CA ALA A 227 12.66 -15.95 3.22
C ALA A 227 13.67 -15.60 4.33
N GLU A 228 14.78 -16.35 4.44
CA GLU A 228 15.87 -16.03 5.36
C GLU A 228 16.51 -14.66 5.04
N LEU A 229 16.81 -14.40 3.76
CA LEU A 229 17.33 -13.10 3.32
C LEU A 229 16.35 -11.97 3.66
N SER A 230 15.06 -12.15 3.40
CA SER A 230 14.02 -11.15 3.68
C SER A 230 13.89 -10.85 5.18
N LEU A 231 14.06 -11.85 6.04
CA LEU A 231 13.95 -11.69 7.49
C LEU A 231 15.21 -11.07 8.13
N ALA A 232 16.34 -11.00 7.43
CA ALA A 232 17.59 -10.45 7.96
C ALA A 232 17.49 -8.98 8.44
N THR A 233 16.47 -8.24 7.99
CA THR A 233 16.19 -6.86 8.40
C THR A 233 14.94 -6.71 9.25
N LYS A 234 14.25 -7.81 9.59
CA LYS A 234 12.94 -7.78 10.27
C LYS A 234 13.03 -8.29 11.71
N MET A 235 11.97 -8.09 12.48
CA MET A 235 11.89 -8.53 13.88
C MET A 235 11.74 -10.04 14.04
N ALA A 236 11.14 -10.74 13.07
CA ALA A 236 11.01 -12.18 13.12
C ALA A 236 12.39 -12.84 12.94
N GLU A 237 12.75 -13.74 13.86
CA GLU A 237 14.09 -14.31 13.96
C GLU A 237 14.46 -15.18 12.76
N ASN A 238 13.50 -16.00 12.29
CA ASN A 238 13.73 -16.95 11.19
C ASN A 238 12.41 -17.44 10.60
N PRO A 239 12.42 -18.08 9.41
CA PRO A 239 11.21 -18.59 8.77
C PRO A 239 10.45 -19.64 9.60
N ALA A 240 11.15 -20.48 10.37
CA ALA A 240 10.50 -21.50 11.20
C ALA A 240 9.62 -20.85 12.26
N ARG A 241 10.10 -19.77 12.91
CA ARG A 241 9.32 -19.03 13.90
C ARG A 241 8.05 -18.41 13.30
N VAL A 242 8.14 -17.93 12.06
CA VAL A 242 6.97 -17.40 11.33
C VAL A 242 5.98 -18.52 11.02
N MET A 243 6.47 -19.67 10.53
CA MET A 243 5.62 -20.83 10.22
C MET A 243 4.94 -21.38 11.47
N ASP A 244 5.67 -21.56 12.59
CA ASP A 244 5.10 -22.01 13.84
C ASP A 244 3.95 -21.10 14.32
N PHE A 245 4.13 -19.79 14.21
CA PHE A 245 3.08 -18.82 14.56
C PHE A 245 1.84 -18.96 13.67
N LEU A 246 2.04 -19.04 12.35
CA LEU A 246 0.94 -19.18 11.38
C LEU A 246 0.21 -20.54 11.55
N GLU A 247 0.94 -21.64 11.77
CA GLU A 247 0.35 -22.95 12.01
C GLU A 247 -0.47 -22.99 13.31
N GLN A 248 0.03 -22.41 14.39
CA GLN A 248 -0.71 -22.29 15.66
C GLN A 248 -1.99 -21.48 15.46
N LEU A 249 -1.92 -20.35 14.75
CA LEU A 249 -3.08 -19.52 14.44
C LEU A 249 -4.11 -20.28 13.60
N ALA A 250 -3.66 -20.99 12.56
CA ALA A 250 -4.51 -21.81 11.70
C ALA A 250 -5.20 -22.95 12.49
N GLN A 251 -4.46 -23.64 13.36
CA GLN A 251 -5.00 -24.70 14.19
C GLN A 251 -6.07 -24.20 15.18
N GLN A 252 -5.83 -23.03 15.80
CA GLN A 252 -6.77 -22.45 16.75
C GLN A 252 -8.04 -21.92 16.09
N SER A 253 -7.95 -21.41 14.86
CA SER A 253 -9.10 -20.82 14.13
C SER A 253 -9.90 -21.83 13.31
N LYS A 254 -9.31 -22.97 12.90
CA LYS A 254 -9.90 -23.91 11.95
C LYS A 254 -11.30 -24.40 12.35
N ALA A 255 -11.47 -24.78 13.61
CA ALA A 255 -12.77 -25.32 14.09
C ALA A 255 -13.86 -24.23 14.06
N GLN A 256 -13.52 -23.02 14.48
CA GLN A 256 -14.43 -21.87 14.45
C GLN A 256 -14.78 -21.50 13.01
N ALA A 257 -13.80 -21.40 12.13
CA ALA A 257 -14.01 -21.08 10.72
C ALA A 257 -14.92 -22.12 10.02
N ALA A 258 -14.74 -23.42 10.33
CA ALA A 258 -15.60 -24.48 9.80
C ALA A 258 -17.06 -24.34 10.31
N ALA A 259 -17.27 -24.00 11.57
CA ALA A 259 -18.60 -23.79 12.11
C ALA A 259 -19.29 -22.53 11.51
N GLU A 260 -18.53 -21.45 11.31
CA GLU A 260 -19.03 -20.23 10.66
C GLU A 260 -19.37 -20.48 9.19
N TRP A 261 -18.52 -21.20 8.47
CA TRP A 261 -18.80 -21.62 7.09
C TRP A 261 -20.08 -22.46 7.00
N GLN A 262 -20.23 -23.47 7.88
CA GLN A 262 -21.45 -24.30 7.89
C GLN A 262 -22.68 -23.45 8.20
N THR A 263 -22.58 -22.48 9.10
CA THR A 263 -23.65 -21.55 9.39
C THR A 263 -24.07 -20.74 8.17
N LEU A 264 -23.10 -20.27 7.38
CA LEU A 264 -23.35 -19.53 6.15
C LEU A 264 -24.04 -20.41 5.08
N VAL A 265 -23.54 -21.63 4.88
CA VAL A 265 -24.13 -22.60 3.94
C VAL A 265 -25.57 -22.94 4.33
N ASP A 266 -25.84 -23.23 5.60
CA ASP A 266 -27.16 -23.56 6.10
C ASP A 266 -28.13 -22.38 5.95
N PHE A 267 -27.68 -21.16 6.20
CA PHE A 267 -28.45 -19.95 5.98
C PHE A 267 -28.83 -19.79 4.50
N ALA A 268 -27.88 -19.90 3.58
CA ALA A 268 -28.12 -19.76 2.14
C ALA A 268 -29.11 -20.83 1.64
N ARG A 269 -28.97 -22.07 2.10
CA ARG A 269 -29.87 -23.19 1.75
C ARG A 269 -31.28 -22.97 2.27
N GLN A 270 -31.42 -22.65 3.56
CA GLN A 270 -32.75 -22.57 4.22
C GLN A 270 -33.53 -21.32 3.80
N THR A 271 -32.84 -20.20 3.60
CA THR A 271 -33.48 -18.92 3.35
C THR A 271 -33.59 -18.58 1.87
N HIS A 272 -32.66 -19.06 1.05
CA HIS A 272 -32.57 -18.70 -0.37
C HIS A 272 -32.56 -19.90 -1.32
N GLY A 273 -32.62 -21.14 -0.82
CA GLY A 273 -32.70 -22.34 -1.63
C GLY A 273 -31.40 -22.66 -2.41
N VAL A 274 -30.26 -22.14 -1.95
CA VAL A 274 -28.96 -22.34 -2.60
C VAL A 274 -28.22 -23.49 -1.93
N ASP A 275 -28.03 -24.59 -2.63
CA ASP A 275 -27.43 -25.81 -2.08
C ASP A 275 -25.89 -25.73 -1.94
N SER A 276 -25.23 -24.97 -2.81
CA SER A 276 -23.77 -24.80 -2.82
C SER A 276 -23.41 -23.34 -3.01
N LEU A 277 -22.49 -22.87 -2.16
CA LEU A 277 -21.92 -21.53 -2.27
C LEU A 277 -20.64 -21.58 -3.10
N GLU A 278 -20.57 -20.68 -4.05
CA GLU A 278 -19.36 -20.38 -4.80
C GLU A 278 -18.66 -19.14 -4.20
N ALA A 279 -17.44 -18.88 -4.65
CA ALA A 279 -16.65 -17.78 -4.09
C ALA A 279 -17.35 -16.39 -4.21
N TRP A 280 -18.06 -16.15 -5.30
CA TRP A 280 -18.84 -14.93 -5.53
C TRP A 280 -20.13 -14.82 -4.71
N ASP A 281 -20.51 -15.89 -4.01
CA ASP A 281 -21.68 -15.90 -3.13
C ASP A 281 -21.34 -15.52 -1.68
N VAL A 282 -20.08 -15.68 -1.27
CA VAL A 282 -19.65 -15.58 0.13
C VAL A 282 -19.95 -14.19 0.71
N SER A 283 -19.53 -13.13 0.04
CA SER A 283 -19.76 -11.75 0.51
C SER A 283 -21.25 -11.42 0.57
N TYR A 284 -22.01 -11.82 -0.43
CA TYR A 284 -23.44 -11.58 -0.52
C TYR A 284 -24.22 -12.26 0.61
N TYR A 285 -24.04 -13.56 0.82
CA TYR A 285 -24.75 -14.28 1.87
C TYR A 285 -24.22 -13.92 3.28
N SER A 286 -22.96 -13.57 3.42
CA SER A 286 -22.44 -13.05 4.69
C SER A 286 -23.13 -11.74 5.10
N GLU A 287 -23.35 -10.83 4.14
CA GLU A 287 -24.09 -9.60 4.39
C GLU A 287 -25.55 -9.87 4.72
N LYS A 288 -26.23 -10.73 3.97
CA LYS A 288 -27.63 -11.12 4.24
C LYS A 288 -27.78 -11.77 5.62
N LEU A 289 -26.85 -12.64 6.01
CA LEU A 289 -26.83 -13.28 7.33
C LEU A 289 -26.59 -12.24 8.45
N ARG A 290 -25.69 -11.28 8.22
CA ARG A 290 -25.42 -10.18 9.16
C ARG A 290 -26.66 -9.32 9.35
N GLN A 291 -27.33 -8.93 8.27
CA GLN A 291 -28.58 -8.16 8.33
C GLN A 291 -29.68 -8.91 9.09
N GLN A 292 -29.81 -10.22 8.85
CA GLN A 292 -30.79 -11.03 9.58
C GLN A 292 -30.49 -11.11 11.08
N ARG A 293 -29.21 -11.28 11.45
CA ARG A 293 -28.82 -11.49 12.85
C ARG A 293 -28.81 -10.20 13.67
N TYR A 294 -28.30 -9.12 13.08
CA TYR A 294 -28.00 -7.91 13.81
C TYR A 294 -28.91 -6.74 13.42
N GLN A 295 -29.70 -6.88 12.38
CA GLN A 295 -30.60 -5.82 11.85
C GLN A 295 -29.86 -4.51 11.54
N VAL A 296 -28.59 -4.62 11.15
CA VAL A 296 -27.71 -3.49 10.79
C VAL A 296 -26.91 -3.84 9.55
N SER A 297 -26.90 -2.96 8.58
CA SER A 297 -26.03 -3.01 7.42
C SER A 297 -24.90 -1.97 7.51
N GLN A 298 -23.87 -2.10 6.66
CA GLN A 298 -22.88 -1.03 6.50
C GLN A 298 -23.53 0.27 5.99
N GLU A 299 -24.57 0.15 5.17
CA GLU A 299 -25.26 1.29 4.58
C GLU A 299 -26.08 2.06 5.62
N ASP A 300 -26.61 1.41 6.67
CA ASP A 300 -27.32 2.08 7.76
C ASP A 300 -26.40 3.00 8.58
N ILE A 301 -25.10 2.66 8.62
CA ILE A 301 -24.10 3.42 9.36
C ILE A 301 -23.53 4.57 8.51
N ARG A 302 -23.46 4.39 7.19
CA ARG A 302 -22.85 5.31 6.24
C ARG A 302 -23.30 6.77 6.35
N PRO A 303 -24.60 7.09 6.52
CA PRO A 303 -25.08 8.47 6.68
C PRO A 303 -24.49 9.22 7.89
N TYR A 304 -23.97 8.48 8.88
CA TYR A 304 -23.34 9.04 10.07
C TYR A 304 -21.84 9.30 9.88
N LEU A 305 -21.26 8.86 8.74
CA LEU A 305 -19.84 8.91 8.43
C LEU A 305 -19.49 9.78 7.20
N PRO A 306 -20.01 11.02 7.10
CA PRO A 306 -19.51 11.92 6.06
C PRO A 306 -18.03 12.23 6.29
N VAL A 307 -17.23 12.19 5.22
CA VAL A 307 -15.75 12.32 5.28
C VAL A 307 -15.30 13.50 6.14
N ASN A 308 -15.90 14.67 5.95
CA ASN A 308 -15.51 15.86 6.70
C ASN A 308 -15.70 15.70 8.22
N ARG A 309 -16.77 15.03 8.67
CA ARG A 309 -16.99 14.73 10.09
C ARG A 309 -16.03 13.67 10.60
N VAL A 310 -15.74 12.67 9.78
CA VAL A 310 -14.78 11.62 10.13
C VAL A 310 -13.38 12.22 10.31
N LEU A 311 -12.95 13.09 9.41
CA LEU A 311 -11.65 13.80 9.52
C LEU A 311 -11.61 14.68 10.78
N GLN A 312 -12.67 15.43 11.06
CA GLN A 312 -12.76 16.22 12.30
C GLN A 312 -12.65 15.35 13.54
N GLY A 313 -13.35 14.21 13.57
CA GLY A 313 -13.29 13.25 14.67
C GLY A 313 -11.90 12.63 14.82
N LEU A 314 -11.25 12.26 13.71
CA LEU A 314 -9.87 11.76 13.70
C LEU A 314 -8.91 12.80 14.30
N PHE A 315 -9.00 14.05 13.84
CA PHE A 315 -8.13 15.13 14.32
C PHE A 315 -8.38 15.45 15.81
N GLU A 316 -9.63 15.38 16.27
CA GLU A 316 -9.96 15.53 17.68
C GLU A 316 -9.35 14.40 18.54
N VAL A 317 -9.39 13.15 18.08
CA VAL A 317 -8.73 12.02 18.75
C VAL A 317 -7.22 12.26 18.86
N VAL A 318 -6.58 12.69 17.77
CA VAL A 318 -5.14 12.98 17.74
C VAL A 318 -4.78 14.13 18.68
N GLN A 319 -5.59 15.19 18.72
CA GLN A 319 -5.39 16.30 19.65
C GLN A 319 -5.48 15.85 21.10
N ARG A 320 -6.48 15.03 21.43
CA ARG A 320 -6.66 14.51 22.80
C ARG A 320 -5.54 13.56 23.24
N LEU A 321 -5.04 12.72 22.32
CA LEU A 321 -4.01 11.74 22.63
C LEU A 321 -2.59 12.33 22.67
N TYR A 322 -2.29 13.24 21.76
CA TYR A 322 -0.92 13.72 21.50
C TYR A 322 -0.73 15.23 21.68
N GLY A 323 -1.80 16.00 21.89
CA GLY A 323 -1.73 17.44 22.00
C GLY A 323 -1.40 18.13 20.66
N ILE A 324 -1.75 17.50 19.55
CA ILE A 324 -1.43 17.97 18.19
C ILE A 324 -2.67 18.58 17.56
N GLU A 325 -2.55 19.80 17.06
CA GLU A 325 -3.55 20.45 16.20
C GLU A 325 -3.28 20.07 14.74
N VAL A 326 -4.35 19.77 13.99
CA VAL A 326 -4.29 19.51 12.54
C VAL A 326 -5.00 20.65 11.82
N ARG A 327 -4.33 21.29 10.87
CA ARG A 327 -4.85 22.42 10.10
C ARG A 327 -4.71 22.18 8.61
N GLU A 328 -5.79 22.42 7.85
CA GLU A 328 -5.75 22.34 6.39
C GLU A 328 -5.00 23.53 5.78
N VAL A 329 -4.19 23.26 4.75
CA VAL A 329 -3.48 24.26 3.97
C VAL A 329 -4.26 24.53 2.69
N SER A 330 -4.78 25.74 2.55
CA SER A 330 -5.69 26.12 1.46
C SER A 330 -5.00 26.38 0.11
N THR A 331 -3.69 26.63 0.10
CA THR A 331 -2.93 26.96 -1.12
C THR A 331 -1.65 26.14 -1.17
N PHE A 332 -1.58 25.22 -2.13
CA PHE A 332 -0.43 24.37 -2.39
C PHE A 332 -0.48 23.85 -3.81
N ASP A 333 0.64 23.35 -4.34
CA ASP A 333 0.68 22.66 -5.62
C ASP A 333 0.10 21.26 -5.47
N SER A 334 -1.06 21.02 -6.10
CA SER A 334 -1.75 19.75 -6.06
C SER A 334 -1.66 19.01 -7.39
N TYR A 335 -1.49 17.71 -7.32
CA TYR A 335 -1.52 16.84 -8.51
C TYR A 335 -2.94 16.39 -8.90
N HIS A 336 -3.93 16.57 -8.03
CA HIS A 336 -5.34 16.25 -8.28
C HIS A 336 -6.26 17.16 -7.44
N PRO A 337 -7.45 17.58 -7.95
CA PRO A 337 -8.36 18.47 -7.21
C PRO A 337 -8.81 17.94 -5.85
N ASP A 338 -8.95 16.62 -5.72
CA ASP A 338 -9.44 15.97 -4.48
C ASP A 338 -8.35 15.79 -3.42
N VAL A 339 -7.10 16.09 -3.74
CA VAL A 339 -5.99 15.98 -2.79
C VAL A 339 -5.98 17.15 -1.85
N GLN A 340 -5.88 16.88 -0.56
CA GLN A 340 -5.77 17.88 0.50
C GLN A 340 -4.36 17.86 1.11
N LEU A 341 -3.90 19.00 1.60
CA LEU A 341 -2.66 19.13 2.37
C LEU A 341 -2.99 19.60 3.77
N PHE A 342 -2.39 18.98 4.77
CA PHE A 342 -2.54 19.34 6.17
C PHE A 342 -1.20 19.59 6.85
N GLU A 343 -1.22 20.43 7.86
CA GLU A 343 -0.12 20.66 8.80
C GLU A 343 -0.47 20.13 10.18
N LEU A 344 0.51 19.51 10.82
CA LEU A 344 0.46 19.18 12.23
C LEU A 344 1.18 20.27 13.03
N LEU A 345 0.49 20.82 14.02
CA LEU A 345 1.05 21.87 14.89
C LEU A 345 1.16 21.35 16.32
N GLN A 346 2.27 21.67 16.96
CA GLN A 346 2.47 21.48 18.40
C GLN A 346 2.93 22.83 18.98
N ASP A 347 2.23 23.31 20.01
CA ASP A 347 2.51 24.59 20.64
C ASP A 347 2.54 25.78 19.65
N GLY A 348 1.73 25.69 18.59
CA GLY A 348 1.63 26.71 17.53
C GLY A 348 2.68 26.62 16.42
N GLU A 349 3.65 25.69 16.53
CA GLU A 349 4.68 25.49 15.51
C GLU A 349 4.32 24.28 14.61
N THR A 350 4.53 24.41 13.29
CA THR A 350 4.35 23.31 12.34
C THR A 350 5.47 22.30 12.51
N ILE A 351 5.12 21.07 12.91
CA ILE A 351 6.06 19.96 13.15
C ILE A 351 6.10 18.93 12.04
N ALA A 352 5.04 18.84 11.21
CA ALA A 352 4.93 17.90 10.10
C ALA A 352 3.88 18.35 9.10
N ARG A 353 3.84 17.69 7.92
CA ARG A 353 2.77 17.86 6.92
C ARG A 353 2.36 16.50 6.36
N PHE A 354 1.15 16.41 5.79
CA PHE A 354 0.75 15.25 5.03
C PHE A 354 -0.21 15.61 3.89
N TYR A 355 -0.03 14.93 2.77
CA TYR A 355 -1.01 14.90 1.69
C TYR A 355 -2.03 13.80 1.97
N LEU A 356 -3.29 14.08 1.71
CA LEU A 356 -4.40 13.16 1.88
C LEU A 356 -5.12 12.97 0.55
N ASP A 357 -5.01 11.76 -0.01
CA ASP A 357 -5.58 11.35 -1.30
C ASP A 357 -6.56 10.18 -1.07
N LEU A 358 -7.82 10.51 -0.80
CA LEU A 358 -8.80 9.55 -0.28
C LEU A 358 -9.49 8.69 -1.33
N TYR A 359 -9.72 9.21 -2.55
CA TYR A 359 -10.71 8.61 -3.44
C TYR A 359 -10.10 7.75 -4.54
N ALA A 360 -10.85 6.68 -4.90
CA ALA A 360 -10.55 5.88 -6.06
C ALA A 360 -10.76 6.68 -7.35
N ARG A 361 -9.94 6.40 -8.35
CA ARG A 361 -10.05 6.94 -9.71
C ARG A 361 -9.23 6.11 -10.69
N ALA A 362 -9.52 6.26 -11.96
CA ALA A 362 -8.76 5.66 -13.04
C ALA A 362 -7.25 6.04 -12.95
N HIS A 363 -6.39 5.11 -13.33
CA HIS A 363 -4.92 5.27 -13.30
C HIS A 363 -4.30 5.52 -11.91
N LYS A 364 -5.04 5.23 -10.85
CA LYS A 364 -4.54 5.17 -9.48
C LYS A 364 -4.44 3.73 -9.03
N ARG A 365 -3.32 3.35 -8.44
CA ARG A 365 -3.12 2.02 -7.85
C ARG A 365 -4.14 1.77 -6.75
N GLY A 366 -4.77 0.59 -6.76
CA GLY A 366 -5.73 0.18 -5.73
C GLY A 366 -5.08 -0.11 -4.38
N GLY A 367 -5.90 -0.19 -3.34
CA GLY A 367 -5.48 -0.38 -1.95
C GLY A 367 -5.38 0.93 -1.18
N ALA A 368 -4.85 0.86 0.04
CA ALA A 368 -4.51 2.02 0.85
C ALA A 368 -3.07 1.88 1.33
N TRP A 369 -2.38 3.00 1.52
CA TRP A 369 -1.00 3.00 2.01
C TRP A 369 -0.59 4.36 2.54
N MET A 370 0.36 4.35 3.45
CA MET A 370 1.17 5.49 3.81
C MET A 370 2.54 5.38 3.11
N ASP A 371 3.09 6.52 2.68
CA ASP A 371 4.46 6.61 2.15
C ASP A 371 5.12 7.91 2.65
N ASP A 372 6.46 7.96 2.64
CA ASP A 372 7.18 9.15 3.03
C ASP A 372 7.51 10.04 1.81
N CYS A 373 7.17 11.32 1.96
CA CYS A 373 7.59 12.36 1.01
C CYS A 373 8.92 12.99 1.43
N ARG A 374 9.05 13.25 2.74
CA ARG A 374 10.27 13.77 3.36
C ARG A 374 10.43 13.18 4.75
N VAL A 375 11.64 12.86 5.13
CA VAL A 375 11.98 12.41 6.48
C VAL A 375 12.35 13.59 7.38
N ARG A 376 12.15 13.44 8.70
CA ARG A 376 12.67 14.41 9.66
C ARG A 376 14.18 14.24 9.78
N ARG A 377 14.93 15.33 9.59
CA ARG A 377 16.38 15.33 9.72
C ARG A 377 16.90 16.70 10.13
N GLU A 378 18.04 16.76 10.76
CA GLU A 378 18.77 18.00 11.05
C GLU A 378 20.08 18.01 10.27
N THR A 379 20.28 19.05 9.48
CA THR A 379 21.46 19.24 8.64
C THR A 379 21.92 20.69 8.72
N ALA A 380 23.19 20.90 9.03
CA ALA A 380 23.81 22.25 9.13
C ALA A 380 23.00 23.23 10.00
N GLY A 381 22.38 22.75 11.10
CA GLY A 381 21.56 23.53 12.01
C GLY A 381 20.16 23.88 11.47
N ARG A 382 19.74 23.27 10.37
CA ARG A 382 18.37 23.37 9.83
C ARG A 382 17.62 22.08 10.07
N LEU A 383 16.42 22.21 10.62
CA LEU A 383 15.51 21.10 10.80
C LEU A 383 14.59 20.99 9.57
N GLN A 384 14.66 19.84 8.88
CA GLN A 384 13.65 19.42 7.91
C GLN A 384 12.53 18.71 8.65
N ILE A 385 11.29 19.19 8.50
CA ILE A 385 10.12 18.51 9.05
C ILE A 385 9.68 17.37 8.15
N PRO A 386 9.08 16.28 8.71
CA PRO A 386 8.60 15.16 7.92
C PRO A 386 7.35 15.52 7.13
N VAL A 387 7.20 14.92 5.97
CA VAL A 387 6.00 15.00 5.13
C VAL A 387 5.59 13.58 4.72
N ALA A 388 4.32 13.25 4.92
CA ALA A 388 3.75 11.96 4.56
C ALA A 388 2.79 12.06 3.37
N TYR A 389 2.65 10.96 2.63
CA TYR A 389 1.52 10.70 1.74
C TYR A 389 0.59 9.69 2.42
N LEU A 390 -0.70 10.00 2.50
CA LEU A 390 -1.75 9.10 2.94
C LEU A 390 -2.71 8.87 1.78
N VAL A 391 -2.74 7.67 1.27
CA VAL A 391 -3.50 7.32 0.06
C VAL A 391 -4.50 6.24 0.39
N CYS A 392 -5.75 6.46 -0.04
CA CYS A 392 -6.85 5.50 0.04
C CYS A 392 -7.52 5.36 -1.33
N ASN A 393 -8.47 4.44 -1.43
CA ASN A 393 -9.31 4.23 -2.60
C ASN A 393 -10.77 4.11 -2.17
N PHE A 394 -11.25 5.11 -1.43
CA PHE A 394 -12.63 5.20 -0.96
C PHE A 394 -13.59 5.62 -2.06
N THR A 395 -14.88 5.42 -1.79
CA THR A 395 -15.95 5.88 -2.66
C THR A 395 -15.88 7.41 -2.81
N PRO A 396 -15.74 7.94 -4.03
CA PRO A 396 -15.72 9.38 -4.26
C PRO A 396 -17.08 10.02 -3.99
N PRO A 397 -17.14 11.36 -3.80
CA PRO A 397 -18.38 12.09 -3.73
C PRO A 397 -19.16 11.95 -5.05
N VAL A 398 -20.49 11.93 -4.96
CA VAL A 398 -21.38 11.83 -6.14
C VAL A 398 -22.18 13.12 -6.26
N ALA A 399 -22.06 13.81 -7.38
CA ALA A 399 -22.63 15.13 -7.60
C ALA A 399 -22.28 16.09 -6.46
N ASP A 400 -23.26 16.79 -5.88
CA ASP A 400 -23.07 17.73 -4.77
C ASP A 400 -23.12 17.07 -3.37
N ALA A 401 -23.30 15.73 -3.31
CA ALA A 401 -23.38 15.02 -2.04
C ALA A 401 -21.96 14.76 -1.50
N PRO A 402 -21.71 14.96 -0.19
CA PRO A 402 -20.43 14.62 0.41
C PRO A 402 -20.16 13.13 0.31
N ALA A 403 -18.89 12.73 0.19
CA ALA A 403 -18.50 11.33 0.30
C ALA A 403 -18.87 10.78 1.69
N LEU A 404 -19.56 9.65 1.69
CA LEU A 404 -19.96 8.93 2.91
C LEU A 404 -19.12 7.66 3.02
N LEU A 405 -18.41 7.49 4.12
CA LEU A 405 -17.58 6.31 4.35
C LEU A 405 -18.39 5.12 4.87
N THR A 406 -17.99 3.93 4.46
CA THR A 406 -18.34 2.71 5.19
C THR A 406 -17.53 2.63 6.49
N HIS A 407 -17.95 1.77 7.42
CA HIS A 407 -17.15 1.51 8.62
C HIS A 407 -15.76 0.94 8.29
N ASN A 408 -15.67 0.11 7.24
CA ASN A 408 -14.38 -0.42 6.78
C ASN A 408 -13.46 0.69 6.24
N GLU A 409 -13.99 1.62 5.45
CA GLU A 409 -13.22 2.77 4.96
C GLU A 409 -12.76 3.67 6.11
N LEU A 410 -13.61 3.89 7.12
CA LEU A 410 -13.22 4.60 8.36
C LEU A 410 -12.07 3.88 9.07
N THR A 411 -12.17 2.57 9.26
CA THR A 411 -11.11 1.77 9.91
C THR A 411 -9.80 1.84 9.13
N THR A 412 -9.87 1.76 7.81
CA THR A 412 -8.70 1.91 6.91
C THR A 412 -8.07 3.30 7.06
N LEU A 413 -8.89 4.37 7.08
CA LEU A 413 -8.37 5.73 7.28
C LEU A 413 -7.59 5.87 8.58
N PHE A 414 -8.15 5.35 9.69
CA PHE A 414 -7.47 5.38 10.99
C PHE A 414 -6.19 4.55 11.01
N HIS A 415 -6.17 3.41 10.28
CA HIS A 415 -4.99 2.56 10.12
C HIS A 415 -3.85 3.29 9.39
N GLU A 416 -4.13 3.82 8.19
CA GLU A 416 -3.12 4.54 7.40
C GLU A 416 -2.65 5.82 8.11
N PHE A 417 -3.58 6.51 8.80
CA PHE A 417 -3.22 7.67 9.59
C PHE A 417 -2.31 7.29 10.78
N GLY A 418 -2.48 6.10 11.36
CA GLY A 418 -1.61 5.56 12.39
C GLY A 418 -0.16 5.41 11.91
N HIS A 419 0.05 4.87 10.70
CA HIS A 419 1.37 4.84 10.05
C HIS A 419 1.91 6.25 9.80
N GLY A 420 1.05 7.15 9.31
CA GLY A 420 1.38 8.56 9.12
C GLY A 420 1.83 9.24 10.43
N LEU A 421 1.11 9.00 11.54
CA LEU A 421 1.50 9.53 12.86
C LEU A 421 2.86 9.04 13.31
N HIS A 422 3.18 7.75 13.09
CA HIS A 422 4.51 7.22 13.40
C HIS A 422 5.61 7.99 12.65
N HIS A 423 5.42 8.27 11.36
CA HIS A 423 6.35 9.06 10.57
C HIS A 423 6.41 10.52 11.03
N MET A 424 5.27 11.16 11.24
CA MET A 424 5.15 12.59 11.47
C MET A 424 5.51 13.03 12.90
N LEU A 425 5.26 12.20 13.91
CA LEU A 425 5.52 12.52 15.31
C LEU A 425 6.91 12.09 15.78
N THR A 426 7.75 11.57 14.89
CA THR A 426 9.13 11.24 15.24
C THR A 426 9.86 12.48 15.76
N ARG A 427 10.69 12.29 16.80
CA ARG A 427 11.60 13.31 17.31
C ARG A 427 13.05 13.06 16.90
N GLN A 428 13.29 11.93 16.22
CA GLN A 428 14.62 11.61 15.71
C GLN A 428 14.99 12.55 14.57
N THR A 429 16.25 13.03 14.60
CA THR A 429 16.81 13.92 13.58
C THR A 429 17.91 13.25 12.76
N VAL A 430 18.17 11.96 13.01
CA VAL A 430 19.06 11.12 12.22
C VAL A 430 18.21 10.38 11.19
N ALA A 431 18.33 10.77 9.93
CA ALA A 431 17.42 10.35 8.84
C ALA A 431 17.23 8.83 8.74
N ALA A 432 18.31 8.05 8.85
CA ALA A 432 18.28 6.58 8.70
C ALA A 432 17.44 5.83 9.74
N VAL A 433 17.07 6.48 10.86
CA VAL A 433 16.24 5.91 11.94
C VAL A 433 15.11 6.86 12.35
N SER A 434 14.71 7.75 11.47
CA SER A 434 13.66 8.75 11.69
C SER A 434 12.34 8.30 11.06
N GLY A 435 11.23 8.48 11.79
CA GLY A 435 9.90 8.09 11.33
C GLY A 435 9.80 6.58 11.08
N ILE A 436 9.41 6.21 9.87
CA ILE A 436 9.30 4.80 9.45
C ILE A 436 10.63 4.18 9.02
N ASN A 437 11.73 4.96 8.98
CA ASN A 437 13.03 4.43 8.57
C ASN A 437 13.63 3.53 9.65
N GLY A 438 14.19 2.41 9.23
CA GLY A 438 14.87 1.46 10.12
C GLY A 438 13.94 0.64 11.03
N VAL A 439 12.62 0.72 10.85
CA VAL A 439 11.65 -0.19 11.48
C VAL A 439 11.38 -1.40 10.61
N ALA A 440 11.09 -2.53 11.26
CA ALA A 440 10.85 -3.80 10.60
C ALA A 440 9.38 -3.95 10.17
#